data_76fabea48df12ce8014c053679ac3a3e
#
_entry.id   76fabea48df12ce8014c053679ac3a3e
#
_cell.length_a   1.000
_cell.length_b   1.000
_cell.length_c   1.000
_cell.angle_alpha   90.00
_cell.angle_beta   90.00
_cell.angle_gamma   90.00
#
_symmetry.space_group_name_H-M   'P 1'
#
loop_
_entity.id
_entity.type
_entity.pdbx_description
1 polymer ?
#
loop_
_entity_poly.entity_id
_entity_poly.type
_entity_poly.pdbx_seq_one_letter_code
_entity_poly.pdbx_strand_id
1 'polypeptide(L)'
;HLVNSPRTGSAFHVFDDFPVENIKRIEIIRGPGSAVYGENAFSAVINIITFDAKDIDGIKISGGYGSFDTEEGNIVFGKTYGEIDISGMARYRHTDGFDGIVERDLVTQIDTALAPLGFSPASQAPGRVDDWREEYDLNLKVAYKGFYVEGLYINKNMGPFISPQFALADESNIEQNYVFGEVGYKKTFDEKFTIRPRLYYDQFEWNNYVEALPEGAHVPLDTDGDGKTDKIN
;
A
#
# COMPACT_ATOMS: atom_id res chain seq x y z
N HIS A 1 4.31 5.80 -16.02
CA HIS A 1 4.16 6.58 -14.78
C HIS A 1 5.05 5.95 -13.70
N LEU A 2 5.61 6.78 -12.83
CA LEU A 2 6.45 6.33 -11.73
C LEU A 2 5.54 5.92 -10.55
N VAL A 3 5.74 4.71 -10.04
CA VAL A 3 5.00 4.16 -8.90
C VAL A 3 5.76 4.33 -7.58
N ASN A 4 6.51 5.41 -7.46
CA ASN A 4 7.25 5.72 -6.24
C ASN A 4 6.45 6.70 -5.37
N SER A 5 6.34 6.41 -4.08
CA SER A 5 5.76 7.34 -3.11
C SER A 5 6.55 8.67 -3.11
N PRO A 6 5.90 9.82 -3.25
CA PRO A 6 6.57 11.12 -3.17
C PRO A 6 7.27 11.35 -1.82
N ARG A 7 6.78 10.72 -0.77
CA ARG A 7 7.32 10.86 0.59
C ARG A 7 8.60 10.09 0.82
N THR A 8 8.71 8.87 0.28
CA THR A 8 9.82 7.96 0.58
C THR A 8 10.73 7.69 -0.61
N GLY A 9 10.32 8.09 -1.83
CA GLY A 9 10.99 7.72 -3.08
C GLY A 9 10.91 6.23 -3.40
N SER A 10 10.14 5.45 -2.64
CA SER A 10 10.04 3.99 -2.74
C SER A 10 8.66 3.57 -3.22
N ALA A 11 8.58 2.46 -3.93
CA ALA A 11 7.33 1.78 -4.27
C ALA A 11 6.75 0.98 -3.08
N PHE A 12 7.52 0.81 -2.02
CA PHE A 12 7.17 0.04 -0.85
C PHE A 12 5.86 0.50 -0.22
N HIS A 13 5.17 0.60 0.44
CA HIS A 13 3.92 1.05 1.07
C HIS A 13 2.67 0.99 0.18
N VAL A 14 2.71 1.46 -1.06
CA VAL A 14 1.53 1.45 -1.94
C VAL A 14 1.52 0.25 -2.88
N PHE A 15 2.71 -0.12 -3.37
CA PHE A 15 2.88 -1.12 -4.43
C PHE A 15 3.61 -2.39 -3.94
N ASP A 16 3.70 -2.60 -2.63
CA ASP A 16 4.31 -3.78 -2.01
C ASP A 16 3.55 -5.07 -2.35
N ASP A 17 2.24 -4.95 -2.61
CA ASP A 17 1.35 -6.05 -2.98
C ASP A 17 0.60 -5.73 -4.28
N PHE A 18 1.32 -5.55 -5.38
CA PHE A 18 0.72 -5.26 -6.67
C PHE A 18 0.02 -6.50 -7.24
N PRO A 19 -1.26 -6.39 -7.69
CA PRO A 19 -2.03 -7.54 -8.20
C PRO A 19 -1.41 -8.13 -9.46
N VAL A 20 -0.89 -9.34 -9.34
CA VAL A 20 -0.17 -10.04 -10.43
C VAL A 20 -1.10 -10.48 -11.56
N GLU A 21 -2.40 -10.63 -11.30
CA GLU A 21 -3.42 -11.08 -12.25
C GLU A 21 -3.59 -10.13 -13.44
N ASN A 22 -3.25 -8.85 -13.25
CA ASN A 22 -3.28 -7.83 -14.31
C ASN A 22 -1.93 -7.64 -15.00
N ILE A 23 -0.89 -8.36 -14.60
CA ILE A 23 0.45 -8.23 -15.19
C ILE A 23 0.56 -9.11 -16.44
N LYS A 24 0.81 -8.48 -17.59
CA LYS A 24 1.16 -9.17 -18.82
C LYS A 24 2.63 -9.59 -18.84
N ARG A 25 3.52 -8.69 -18.41
CA ARG A 25 4.97 -8.96 -18.29
C ARG A 25 5.65 -7.91 -17.44
N ILE A 26 6.80 -8.28 -16.90
CA ILE A 26 7.71 -7.38 -16.20
C ILE A 26 9.00 -7.26 -17.01
N GLU A 27 9.41 -6.03 -17.29
CA GLU A 27 10.65 -5.72 -17.99
C GLU A 27 11.65 -5.11 -17.00
N ILE A 28 12.82 -5.70 -16.87
CA ILE A 28 13.87 -5.23 -15.98
C ILE A 28 15.02 -4.67 -16.83
N ILE A 29 15.20 -3.36 -16.75
CA ILE A 29 16.29 -2.63 -17.42
C ILE A 29 17.37 -2.37 -16.39
N ARG A 30 18.53 -3.02 -16.54
CA ARG A 30 19.67 -2.85 -15.63
C ARG A 30 20.56 -1.72 -16.09
N GLY A 31 21.02 -0.92 -15.14
CA GLY A 31 21.89 0.23 -15.39
C GLY A 31 21.16 1.57 -15.27
N PRO A 32 21.89 2.68 -15.39
CA PRO A 32 21.33 4.02 -15.21
C PRO A 32 20.34 4.37 -16.31
N GLY A 33 19.07 4.49 -15.93
CA GLY A 33 17.95 4.85 -16.81
C GLY A 33 17.47 6.30 -16.64
N SER A 34 18.16 7.10 -15.84
CA SER A 34 17.69 8.42 -15.40
C SER A 34 17.38 9.39 -16.54
N ALA A 35 18.08 9.30 -17.67
CA ALA A 35 17.84 10.14 -18.85
C ALA A 35 16.48 9.91 -19.49
N VAL A 36 15.88 8.72 -19.30
CA VAL A 36 14.60 8.33 -19.93
C VAL A 36 13.49 8.22 -18.89
N TYR A 37 13.80 7.72 -17.69
CA TYR A 37 12.83 7.34 -16.66
C TYR A 37 12.82 8.26 -15.43
N GLY A 38 13.68 9.31 -15.40
CA GLY A 38 13.76 10.28 -14.32
C GLY A 38 14.83 9.96 -13.26
N GLU A 39 14.96 10.86 -12.30
CA GLU A 39 16.07 10.88 -11.33
C GLU A 39 16.20 9.62 -10.45
N ASN A 40 15.08 8.94 -10.17
CA ASN A 40 15.07 7.75 -9.32
C ASN A 40 15.52 6.47 -10.05
N ALA A 41 15.70 6.51 -11.38
CA ALA A 41 16.15 5.38 -12.20
C ALA A 41 17.68 5.24 -12.22
N PHE A 42 18.31 5.16 -11.06
CA PHE A 42 19.76 5.18 -10.92
C PHE A 42 20.43 3.82 -11.20
N SER A 43 19.89 2.75 -10.63
CA SER A 43 20.51 1.41 -10.72
C SER A 43 19.76 0.47 -11.68
N ALA A 44 18.44 0.59 -11.73
CA ALA A 44 17.58 -0.22 -12.58
C ALA A 44 16.19 0.43 -12.73
N VAL A 45 15.45 -0.02 -13.74
CA VAL A 45 14.02 0.26 -13.93
C VAL A 45 13.29 -1.06 -13.99
N ILE A 46 12.23 -1.18 -13.19
CA ILE A 46 11.26 -2.28 -13.29
C ILE A 46 10.01 -1.70 -13.93
N ASN A 47 9.71 -2.14 -15.16
CA ASN A 47 8.57 -1.69 -15.93
C ASN A 47 7.48 -2.78 -15.90
N ILE A 48 6.37 -2.51 -15.23
CA ILE A 48 5.23 -3.41 -15.14
C ILE A 48 4.27 -3.08 -16.28
N ILE A 49 4.01 -4.05 -17.14
CA ILE A 49 3.10 -3.91 -18.28
C ILE A 49 1.86 -4.73 -18.01
N THR A 50 0.73 -4.06 -17.90
CA THR A 50 -0.58 -4.68 -17.69
C THR A 50 -1.19 -5.18 -18.99
N PHE A 51 -2.20 -6.02 -18.87
CA PHE A 51 -2.96 -6.49 -20.02
C PHE A 51 -3.74 -5.36 -20.67
N ASP A 52 -3.77 -5.36 -22.01
CA ASP A 52 -4.68 -4.54 -22.82
C ASP A 52 -5.96 -5.31 -23.16
N ALA A 53 -6.98 -4.62 -23.65
CA ALA A 53 -8.27 -5.20 -24.00
C ALA A 53 -8.17 -6.41 -24.94
N LYS A 54 -7.27 -6.36 -25.91
CA LYS A 54 -7.04 -7.43 -26.91
C LYS A 54 -6.32 -8.65 -26.35
N ASP A 55 -5.61 -8.49 -25.23
CA ASP A 55 -4.91 -9.59 -24.57
C ASP A 55 -5.89 -10.48 -23.78
N ILE A 56 -6.98 -9.89 -23.30
CA ILE A 56 -7.95 -10.58 -22.44
C ILE A 56 -9.12 -11.11 -23.25
N ASP A 57 -9.71 -10.28 -24.14
CA ASP A 57 -10.90 -10.55 -24.97
C ASP A 57 -12.01 -11.30 -24.22
N GLY A 58 -12.37 -10.81 -23.04
CA GLY A 58 -13.38 -11.41 -22.18
C GLY A 58 -13.26 -10.98 -20.73
N ILE A 59 -13.61 -11.88 -19.82
CA ILE A 59 -13.53 -11.68 -18.36
C ILE A 59 -12.83 -12.87 -17.75
N LYS A 60 -11.88 -12.62 -16.85
CA LYS A 60 -11.23 -13.60 -16.00
C LYS A 60 -11.61 -13.29 -14.56
N ILE A 61 -12.09 -14.29 -13.84
CA ILE A 61 -12.41 -14.20 -12.41
C ILE A 61 -11.55 -15.22 -11.70
N SER A 62 -10.87 -14.81 -10.64
CA SER A 62 -10.11 -15.69 -9.77
C SER A 62 -10.41 -15.36 -8.32
N GLY A 63 -10.19 -16.31 -7.43
CA GLY A 63 -10.31 -16.16 -6.00
C GLY A 63 -9.48 -17.19 -5.28
N GLY A 64 -9.10 -16.87 -4.07
CA GLY A 64 -8.28 -17.71 -3.23
C GLY A 64 -8.64 -17.59 -1.77
N TYR A 65 -8.31 -18.64 -1.02
CA TYR A 65 -8.35 -18.65 0.43
C TYR A 65 -7.04 -19.24 0.95
N GLY A 66 -6.45 -18.61 1.96
CA GLY A 66 -5.14 -18.97 2.47
C GLY A 66 -5.04 -18.96 3.99
N SER A 67 -3.82 -19.11 4.51
CA SER A 67 -3.52 -19.01 5.93
C SER A 67 -3.89 -17.64 6.48
N PHE A 68 -4.13 -17.54 7.79
CA PHE A 68 -4.48 -16.29 8.49
C PHE A 68 -5.77 -15.67 7.95
N ASP A 69 -6.77 -16.53 7.63
CA ASP A 69 -8.05 -16.15 7.05
C ASP A 69 -7.91 -15.20 5.84
N THR A 70 -6.84 -15.43 5.05
CA THR A 70 -6.62 -14.65 3.84
C THR A 70 -7.66 -15.00 2.78
N GLU A 71 -8.40 -14.01 2.34
CA GLU A 71 -9.38 -14.09 1.26
C GLU A 71 -8.98 -13.12 0.15
N GLU A 72 -9.06 -13.58 -1.10
CA GLU A 72 -8.78 -12.75 -2.26
C GLU A 72 -9.75 -13.03 -3.39
N GLY A 73 -10.21 -11.95 -4.04
CA GLY A 73 -11.05 -12.01 -5.23
C GLY A 73 -10.57 -11.03 -6.28
N ASN A 74 -10.44 -11.50 -7.53
CA ASN A 74 -9.96 -10.71 -8.65
C ASN A 74 -10.91 -10.83 -9.84
N ILE A 75 -11.15 -9.71 -10.51
CA ILE A 75 -11.83 -9.63 -11.82
C ILE A 75 -10.93 -8.86 -12.75
N VAL A 76 -10.53 -9.48 -13.86
CA VAL A 76 -9.79 -8.83 -14.95
C VAL A 76 -10.61 -8.95 -16.22
N PHE A 77 -10.88 -7.83 -16.88
CA PHE A 77 -11.70 -7.83 -18.10
C PHE A 77 -11.05 -6.99 -19.20
N GLY A 78 -11.37 -7.34 -20.43
CA GLY A 78 -10.96 -6.59 -21.60
C GLY A 78 -11.78 -6.95 -22.82
N LYS A 79 -12.17 -5.96 -23.61
CA LYS A 79 -12.93 -6.15 -24.83
C LYS A 79 -12.72 -5.00 -25.80
N THR A 80 -12.67 -5.33 -27.09
CA THR A 80 -12.70 -4.36 -28.19
C THR A 80 -14.09 -4.32 -28.81
N TYR A 81 -14.70 -3.14 -28.84
CA TYR A 81 -15.96 -2.85 -29.49
C TYR A 81 -15.74 -1.89 -30.66
N GLY A 82 -15.55 -2.44 -31.87
CA GLY A 82 -15.19 -1.64 -33.05
C GLY A 82 -13.81 -0.98 -32.86
N GLU A 83 -13.77 0.33 -32.66
CA GLU A 83 -12.53 1.10 -32.45
C GLU A 83 -12.30 1.46 -30.97
N ILE A 84 -13.16 0.99 -30.07
CA ILE A 84 -13.07 1.25 -28.64
C ILE A 84 -12.48 0.01 -27.95
N ASP A 85 -11.36 0.20 -27.28
CA ASP A 85 -10.74 -0.79 -26.40
C ASP A 85 -11.07 -0.43 -24.95
N ILE A 86 -11.62 -1.38 -24.17
CA ILE A 86 -11.90 -1.23 -22.74
C ILE A 86 -11.22 -2.36 -22.01
N SER A 87 -10.44 -2.06 -21.00
CA SER A 87 -9.85 -3.06 -20.09
C SER A 87 -9.82 -2.55 -18.66
N GLY A 88 -9.82 -3.46 -17.72
CA GLY A 88 -9.73 -3.09 -16.32
C GLY A 88 -9.57 -4.29 -15.40
N MET A 89 -9.38 -3.98 -14.13
CA MET A 89 -9.21 -4.95 -13.06
C MET A 89 -9.83 -4.40 -11.78
N ALA A 90 -10.43 -5.30 -11.00
CA ALA A 90 -10.82 -5.06 -9.62
C ALA A 90 -10.28 -6.20 -8.77
N ARG A 91 -9.69 -5.88 -7.61
CA ARG A 91 -9.22 -6.82 -6.59
C ARG A 91 -9.76 -6.40 -5.24
N TYR A 92 -10.14 -7.39 -4.47
CA TYR A 92 -10.32 -7.31 -3.03
C TYR A 92 -9.45 -8.35 -2.36
N ARG A 93 -8.77 -7.97 -1.28
CA ARG A 93 -8.02 -8.87 -0.44
C ARG A 93 -8.21 -8.51 1.02
N HIS A 94 -8.41 -9.53 1.84
CA HIS A 94 -8.44 -9.44 3.29
C HIS A 94 -7.54 -10.50 3.90
N THR A 95 -6.91 -10.20 5.02
CA THR A 95 -6.15 -11.16 5.84
C THR A 95 -6.13 -10.68 7.27
N ASP A 96 -6.24 -11.62 8.21
CA ASP A 96 -6.00 -11.34 9.64
C ASP A 96 -4.50 -11.17 9.94
N GLY A 97 -3.64 -11.54 8.96
CA GLY A 97 -2.20 -11.41 9.09
C GLY A 97 -1.55 -12.41 10.03
N PHE A 98 -0.27 -12.22 10.30
CA PHE A 98 0.49 -13.09 11.16
C PHE A 98 0.02 -12.95 12.61
N ASP A 99 -0.31 -14.07 13.26
CA ASP A 99 -0.83 -14.13 14.62
C ASP A 99 0.25 -14.36 15.71
N GLY A 100 1.43 -13.79 15.51
CA GLY A 100 2.55 -13.88 16.44
C GLY A 100 2.22 -13.32 17.82
N ILE A 101 2.76 -13.98 18.85
CA ILE A 101 2.61 -13.54 20.24
C ILE A 101 3.82 -12.73 20.67
N VAL A 102 3.57 -11.52 21.15
CA VAL A 102 4.56 -10.70 21.84
C VAL A 102 4.45 -11.00 23.33
N GLU A 103 5.41 -11.73 23.86
CA GLU A 103 5.42 -12.14 25.27
C GLU A 103 5.70 -10.97 26.22
N ARG A 104 6.48 -10.00 25.76
CA ARG A 104 6.88 -8.81 26.53
C ARG A 104 7.16 -7.66 25.58
N ASP A 105 6.66 -6.50 25.92
CA ASP A 105 6.86 -5.27 25.18
C ASP A 105 7.54 -4.17 26.02
N LEU A 106 7.63 -2.95 25.51
CA LEU A 106 8.20 -1.82 26.26
C LEU A 106 7.37 -1.52 27.51
N VAL A 107 6.03 -1.56 27.41
CA VAL A 107 5.15 -1.25 28.55
C VAL A 107 5.27 -2.30 29.65
N THR A 108 5.45 -3.57 29.31
CA THR A 108 5.76 -4.63 30.31
C THR A 108 7.03 -4.30 31.12
N GLN A 109 8.04 -3.72 30.48
CA GLN A 109 9.27 -3.33 31.19
C GLN A 109 9.01 -2.13 32.09
N ILE A 110 8.26 -1.14 31.64
CA ILE A 110 7.87 0.04 32.41
C ILE A 110 7.02 -0.38 33.62
N ASP A 111 6.01 -1.20 33.44
CA ASP A 111 5.13 -1.72 34.48
C ASP A 111 5.95 -2.45 35.58
N THR A 112 6.90 -3.28 35.13
CA THR A 112 7.79 -3.98 36.08
C THR A 112 8.60 -3.01 36.91
N ALA A 113 9.09 -1.91 36.32
CA ALA A 113 9.88 -0.90 37.04
C ALA A 113 9.00 -0.04 37.97
N LEU A 114 7.75 0.21 37.63
CA LEU A 114 6.83 1.07 38.39
C LEU A 114 5.99 0.30 39.43
N ALA A 115 5.89 -1.01 39.32
CA ALA A 115 5.13 -1.85 40.27
C ALA A 115 5.50 -1.61 41.76
N PRO A 116 6.82 -1.45 42.15
CA PRO A 116 7.18 -1.14 43.53
C PRO A 116 6.65 0.21 44.02
N LEU A 117 6.29 1.11 43.13
CA LEU A 117 5.74 2.43 43.44
C LEU A 117 4.20 2.43 43.49
N GLY A 118 3.57 1.26 43.30
CA GLY A 118 2.13 1.08 43.43
C GLY A 118 1.33 1.43 42.16
N PHE A 119 1.97 1.56 41.00
CA PHE A 119 1.28 1.76 39.72
C PHE A 119 0.65 0.47 39.22
N SER A 120 -0.54 0.57 38.66
CA SER A 120 -1.21 -0.56 37.98
C SER A 120 -0.55 -0.87 36.64
N PRO A 121 -0.41 -2.14 36.24
CA PRO A 121 0.12 -2.47 34.92
C PRO A 121 -0.85 -2.05 33.83
N ALA A 122 -0.33 -1.62 32.71
CA ALA A 122 -1.07 -1.21 31.50
C ALA A 122 -0.66 -2.01 30.26
N SER A 123 0.40 -2.84 30.33
CA SER A 123 0.84 -3.65 29.20
C SER A 123 -0.25 -4.63 28.75
N GLN A 124 -0.45 -4.71 27.45
CA GLN A 124 -1.30 -5.70 26.78
C GLN A 124 -0.53 -7.00 26.47
N ALA A 125 0.77 -7.05 26.73
CA ALA A 125 1.56 -8.26 26.59
C ALA A 125 1.39 -9.19 27.83
N PRO A 126 1.32 -10.54 27.64
CA PRO A 126 1.41 -11.21 26.33
C PRO A 126 0.16 -11.04 25.48
N GLY A 127 0.35 -10.71 24.20
CA GLY A 127 -0.73 -10.47 23.27
C GLY A 127 -0.32 -10.67 21.82
N ARG A 128 -1.30 -10.69 20.90
CA ARG A 128 -1.04 -10.86 19.48
C ARG A 128 -0.57 -9.55 18.86
N VAL A 129 0.26 -9.66 17.81
CA VAL A 129 0.55 -8.53 16.92
C VAL A 129 -0.69 -8.17 16.11
N ASP A 130 -0.78 -6.92 15.65
CA ASP A 130 -1.88 -6.38 14.87
C ASP A 130 -1.46 -6.26 13.40
N ASP A 131 -1.51 -7.39 12.64
CA ASP A 131 -1.00 -7.50 11.25
C ASP A 131 -2.11 -7.68 10.20
N TRP A 132 -3.36 -7.37 10.55
CA TRP A 132 -4.46 -7.46 9.60
C TRP A 132 -4.32 -6.47 8.44
N ARG A 133 -4.88 -6.84 7.26
CA ARG A 133 -4.91 -5.99 6.07
C ARG A 133 -6.21 -6.16 5.31
N GLU A 134 -6.70 -5.05 4.78
CA GLU A 134 -7.80 -4.99 3.84
C GLU A 134 -7.41 -4.09 2.67
N GLU A 135 -7.53 -4.61 1.45
CA GLU A 135 -7.03 -3.96 0.25
C GLU A 135 -8.06 -3.97 -0.88
N TYR A 136 -8.18 -2.84 -1.56
CA TYR A 136 -9.00 -2.65 -2.76
C TYR A 136 -8.14 -2.04 -3.86
N ASP A 137 -8.07 -2.73 -5.01
CA ASP A 137 -7.39 -2.24 -6.20
C ASP A 137 -8.38 -2.15 -7.36
N LEU A 138 -8.42 -1.00 -8.01
CA LEU A 138 -9.23 -0.78 -9.21
C LEU A 138 -8.37 -0.15 -10.30
N ASN A 139 -8.42 -0.71 -11.49
CA ASN A 139 -7.82 -0.12 -12.69
C ASN A 139 -8.83 -0.13 -13.82
N LEU A 140 -8.91 0.96 -14.57
CA LEU A 140 -9.75 1.07 -15.76
C LEU A 140 -9.00 1.83 -16.84
N LYS A 141 -9.01 1.29 -18.06
CA LYS A 141 -8.45 1.92 -19.25
C LYS A 141 -9.43 1.84 -20.39
N VAL A 142 -9.65 2.98 -21.03
CA VAL A 142 -10.47 3.12 -22.24
C VAL A 142 -9.64 3.78 -23.31
N ALA A 143 -9.62 3.22 -24.53
CA ALA A 143 -8.92 3.79 -25.65
C ALA A 143 -9.83 3.87 -26.91
N TYR A 144 -9.68 4.94 -27.69
CA TYR A 144 -10.40 5.19 -28.93
C TYR A 144 -9.55 5.98 -29.90
N LYS A 145 -9.28 5.43 -31.09
CA LYS A 145 -8.55 6.12 -32.17
C LYS A 145 -7.26 6.83 -31.76
N GLY A 146 -6.50 6.19 -30.85
CA GLY A 146 -5.27 6.75 -30.33
C GLY A 146 -5.43 7.59 -29.06
N PHE A 147 -6.62 8.10 -28.76
CA PHE A 147 -6.92 8.67 -27.45
C PHE A 147 -7.06 7.56 -26.40
N TYR A 148 -6.64 7.83 -25.19
CA TYR A 148 -6.87 6.93 -24.05
C TYR A 148 -7.07 7.70 -22.76
N VAL A 149 -7.83 7.09 -21.87
CA VAL A 149 -7.99 7.50 -20.47
C VAL A 149 -7.69 6.27 -19.62
N GLU A 150 -6.90 6.46 -18.58
CA GLU A 150 -6.57 5.41 -17.61
C GLU A 150 -6.72 5.93 -16.20
N GLY A 151 -7.30 5.12 -15.31
CA GLY A 151 -7.42 5.40 -13.90
C GLY A 151 -6.95 4.22 -13.06
N LEU A 152 -6.34 4.51 -11.92
CA LEU A 152 -5.92 3.54 -10.90
C LEU A 152 -6.33 4.06 -9.54
N TYR A 153 -6.95 3.21 -8.73
CA TYR A 153 -7.27 3.45 -7.33
C TYR A 153 -6.77 2.28 -6.50
N ILE A 154 -6.02 2.59 -5.45
CA ILE A 154 -5.56 1.63 -4.45
C ILE A 154 -5.94 2.17 -3.09
N ASN A 155 -6.62 1.36 -2.29
CA ASN A 155 -6.88 1.62 -0.89
C ASN A 155 -6.36 0.45 -0.07
N LYS A 156 -5.61 0.76 0.98
CA LYS A 156 -5.09 -0.21 1.93
C LYS A 156 -5.37 0.26 3.34
N ASN A 157 -6.00 -0.59 4.12
CA ASN A 157 -6.16 -0.45 5.56
C ASN A 157 -5.41 -1.60 6.23
N MET A 158 -4.62 -1.29 7.26
CA MET A 158 -3.82 -2.30 7.94
C MET A 158 -3.54 -1.93 9.39
N GLY A 159 -3.32 -2.94 10.20
CA GLY A 159 -2.73 -2.78 11.52
C GLY A 159 -1.24 -2.40 11.44
N PRO A 160 -0.68 -1.78 12.47
CA PRO A 160 0.72 -1.36 12.50
C PRO A 160 1.71 -2.50 12.80
N PHE A 161 1.25 -3.73 12.97
CA PHE A 161 1.98 -4.88 13.51
C PHE A 161 2.33 -4.74 15.00
N ILE A 162 3.01 -3.67 15.36
CA ILE A 162 3.30 -3.20 16.72
C ILE A 162 3.46 -1.68 16.67
N SER A 163 3.16 -0.99 17.77
CA SER A 163 3.32 0.47 17.79
C SER A 163 4.77 0.92 17.55
N PRO A 164 4.98 2.17 17.10
CA PRO A 164 6.34 2.72 16.92
C PRO A 164 7.20 2.68 18.20
N GLN A 165 6.57 2.59 19.38
CA GLN A 165 7.22 2.49 20.67
C GLN A 165 7.45 1.04 21.10
N PHE A 166 7.27 0.06 20.21
CA PHE A 166 7.40 -1.37 20.51
C PHE A 166 6.48 -1.83 21.66
N ALA A 167 5.25 -1.32 21.68
CA ALA A 167 4.21 -1.69 22.61
C ALA A 167 3.02 -2.27 21.84
N LEU A 168 2.33 -3.24 22.41
CA LEU A 168 1.02 -3.66 21.92
C LEU A 168 -0.01 -2.57 22.21
N ALA A 169 -0.88 -2.30 21.25
CA ALA A 169 -1.94 -1.31 21.32
C ALA A 169 -3.07 -1.71 20.37
N ASP A 170 -4.33 -1.55 20.77
CA ASP A 170 -5.50 -2.10 20.08
C ASP A 170 -6.15 -1.08 19.14
N GLU A 171 -5.94 0.20 19.37
CA GLU A 171 -6.60 1.28 18.64
C GLU A 171 -5.70 1.88 17.57
N SER A 172 -5.24 1.05 16.64
CA SER A 172 -4.31 1.52 15.60
C SER A 172 -4.80 1.15 14.20
N ASN A 173 -4.71 2.11 13.29
CA ASN A 173 -5.03 1.90 11.88
C ASN A 173 -4.11 2.74 11.00
N ILE A 174 -3.61 2.13 9.94
CA ILE A 174 -2.85 2.78 8.87
C ILE A 174 -3.68 2.69 7.60
N GLU A 175 -4.14 3.84 7.12
CA GLU A 175 -4.87 3.95 5.86
C GLU A 175 -3.97 4.58 4.80
N GLN A 176 -3.92 3.96 3.63
CA GLN A 176 -3.20 4.44 2.46
C GLN A 176 -4.13 4.48 1.26
N ASN A 177 -4.25 5.65 0.65
CA ASN A 177 -5.04 5.87 -0.55
C ASN A 177 -4.14 6.37 -1.68
N TYR A 178 -4.22 5.72 -2.84
CA TYR A 178 -3.56 6.17 -4.04
C TYR A 178 -4.55 6.30 -5.18
N VAL A 179 -4.56 7.46 -5.80
CA VAL A 179 -5.37 7.76 -6.99
C VAL A 179 -4.43 8.21 -8.10
N PHE A 180 -4.59 7.62 -9.26
CA PHE A 180 -3.92 8.04 -10.48
C PHE A 180 -4.91 8.16 -11.62
N GLY A 181 -4.75 9.19 -12.44
CA GLY A 181 -5.51 9.36 -13.67
C GLY A 181 -4.61 9.91 -14.78
N GLU A 182 -4.71 9.34 -15.97
CA GLU A 182 -3.99 9.80 -17.15
C GLU A 182 -4.93 9.92 -18.35
N VAL A 183 -4.80 10.98 -19.13
CA VAL A 183 -5.38 11.13 -20.44
C VAL A 183 -4.26 11.37 -21.44
N GLY A 184 -4.31 10.70 -22.57
CA GLY A 184 -3.27 10.84 -23.57
C GLY A 184 -3.75 10.52 -24.99
N TYR A 185 -2.87 10.80 -25.92
CA TYR A 185 -3.06 10.51 -27.34
C TYR A 185 -1.79 9.91 -27.92
N LYS A 186 -1.90 8.79 -28.61
CA LYS A 186 -0.78 8.13 -29.29
C LYS A 186 -1.02 8.08 -30.78
N LYS A 187 -0.10 8.62 -31.58
CA LYS A 187 -0.12 8.52 -33.04
C LYS A 187 1.26 8.20 -33.57
N THR A 188 1.32 7.17 -34.39
CA THR A 188 2.53 6.79 -35.12
C THR A 188 2.39 7.24 -36.57
N PHE A 189 3.41 7.91 -37.12
CA PHE A 189 3.53 8.39 -38.46
C PHE A 189 4.58 7.54 -39.20
N ASP A 190 4.23 7.05 -40.38
CA ASP A 190 5.11 6.29 -41.27
C ASP A 190 5.88 5.17 -40.59
N GLU A 191 5.31 4.56 -39.53
CA GLU A 191 5.90 3.50 -38.71
C GLU A 191 7.24 3.86 -38.02
N LYS A 192 7.70 5.11 -38.16
CA LYS A 192 9.02 5.56 -37.70
C LYS A 192 8.96 6.57 -36.56
N PHE A 193 7.93 7.40 -36.54
CA PHE A 193 7.82 8.48 -35.60
C PHE A 193 6.52 8.41 -34.80
N THR A 194 6.61 8.31 -33.46
CA THR A 194 5.44 8.27 -32.58
C THR A 194 5.41 9.50 -31.69
N ILE A 195 4.28 10.21 -31.69
CA ILE A 195 3.98 11.26 -30.72
C ILE A 195 3.03 10.66 -29.67
N ARG A 196 3.35 10.94 -28.39
CA ARG A 196 2.52 10.53 -27.26
C ARG A 196 2.41 11.63 -26.20
N PRO A 197 1.65 12.71 -26.46
CA PRO A 197 1.31 13.67 -25.42
C PRO A 197 0.43 12.99 -24.36
N ARG A 198 0.67 13.32 -23.09
CA ARG A 198 -0.12 12.84 -21.98
C ARG A 198 -0.17 13.87 -20.87
N LEU A 199 -1.30 13.90 -20.17
CA LEU A 199 -1.49 14.64 -18.94
C LEU A 199 -1.91 13.63 -17.87
N TYR A 200 -1.30 13.70 -16.72
CA TYR A 200 -1.64 12.83 -15.61
C TYR A 200 -1.72 13.60 -14.30
N TYR A 201 -2.47 13.04 -13.38
CA TYR A 201 -2.57 13.46 -11.99
C TYR A 201 -2.41 12.23 -11.11
N ASP A 202 -1.67 12.37 -10.02
CA ASP A 202 -1.56 11.37 -8.98
C ASP A 202 -1.66 12.01 -7.60
N GLN A 203 -2.29 11.31 -6.68
CA GLN A 203 -2.45 11.70 -5.29
C GLN A 203 -2.20 10.49 -4.40
N PHE A 204 -1.39 10.70 -3.39
CA PHE A 204 -1.14 9.72 -2.35
C PHE A 204 -1.50 10.33 -1.00
N GLU A 205 -2.37 9.66 -0.27
CA GLU A 205 -2.74 9.99 1.10
C GLU A 205 -2.31 8.87 2.03
N TRP A 206 -1.74 9.25 3.15
CA TRP A 206 -1.32 8.34 4.19
C TRP A 206 -1.78 8.88 5.53
N ASN A 207 -2.81 8.25 6.08
CA ASN A 207 -3.39 8.56 7.36
C ASN A 207 -2.96 7.48 8.37
N ASN A 208 -2.23 7.88 9.40
CA ASN A 208 -1.87 7.00 10.49
C ASN A 208 -2.61 7.45 11.74
N TYR A 209 -3.46 6.59 12.22
CA TYR A 209 -3.94 6.64 13.58
C TYR A 209 -3.25 5.49 14.33
N VAL A 210 -2.18 5.81 15.03
CA VAL A 210 -1.38 4.81 15.73
C VAL A 210 -1.31 5.20 17.20
N GLU A 211 -1.90 4.37 18.02
CA GLU A 211 -1.76 4.44 19.46
C GLU A 211 -0.30 4.13 19.81
N ALA A 212 0.37 5.08 20.45
CA ALA A 212 1.79 4.95 20.76
C ALA A 212 2.01 3.97 21.93
N LEU A 213 1.16 4.05 22.94
CA LEU A 213 1.16 3.25 24.14
C LEU A 213 -0.29 2.94 24.52
N PRO A 214 -0.61 1.75 25.07
CA PRO A 214 -1.96 1.39 25.46
C PRO A 214 -2.49 2.31 26.56
N GLU A 215 -3.82 2.43 26.64
CA GLU A 215 -4.50 3.24 27.62
C GLU A 215 -4.04 2.88 29.05
N GLY A 216 -3.76 3.89 29.85
CA GLY A 216 -3.27 3.73 31.22
C GLY A 216 -1.77 3.49 31.34
N ALA A 217 -1.02 3.45 30.25
CA ALA A 217 0.43 3.36 30.30
C ALA A 217 1.03 4.59 30.98
N HIS A 218 1.98 4.34 31.89
CA HIS A 218 2.70 5.37 32.60
C HIS A 218 4.07 5.56 31.96
N VAL A 219 4.35 6.76 31.45
CA VAL A 219 5.68 7.11 30.99
C VAL A 219 6.41 7.79 32.15
N PRO A 220 7.61 7.31 32.52
CA PRO A 220 8.39 7.93 33.58
C PRO A 220 9.02 9.24 33.10
N LEU A 221 8.18 10.21 32.79
CA LEU A 221 8.60 11.56 32.42
C LEU A 221 8.31 12.49 33.60
N ASP A 222 9.31 13.28 33.95
CA ASP A 222 9.19 14.42 34.82
C ASP A 222 8.97 15.64 33.91
N THR A 223 7.72 16.00 33.69
CA THR A 223 7.35 17.07 32.74
C THR A 223 7.38 18.46 33.37
N ASP A 224 7.34 18.54 34.71
CA ASP A 224 7.38 19.80 35.44
C ASP A 224 8.70 20.03 36.22
N GLY A 225 9.61 19.05 36.23
CA GLY A 225 10.93 19.13 36.85
C GLY A 225 10.91 18.97 38.38
N ASP A 226 9.85 18.38 38.95
CA ASP A 226 9.72 18.17 40.38
C ASP A 226 10.44 16.89 40.90
N GLY A 227 11.06 16.10 39.98
CA GLY A 227 11.77 14.86 40.27
C GLY A 227 10.84 13.66 40.47
N LYS A 228 9.53 13.79 40.12
CA LYS A 228 8.58 12.68 40.18
C LYS A 228 8.08 12.35 38.77
N THR A 229 7.58 11.15 38.61
CA THR A 229 7.01 10.68 37.35
C THR A 229 5.57 11.17 37.20
N ASP A 230 5.31 11.91 36.13
CA ASP A 230 3.99 12.40 35.78
C ASP A 230 3.18 11.34 35.00
N LYS A 231 1.85 11.37 35.19
CA LYS A 231 0.94 10.61 34.32
C LYS A 231 0.72 11.39 33.04
N ILE A 232 0.96 10.75 31.91
CA ILE A 232 0.48 11.23 30.62
C ILE A 232 -0.90 10.57 30.42
N ASN A 233 -1.94 11.41 30.41
CA ASN A 233 -3.30 10.99 30.05
C ASN A 233 -3.49 11.16 28.55
#